data_e062279f835b022f0de541626d91308a
#
_entry.id   e062279f835b022f0de541626d91308a
#
_cell.length_a   1.000
_cell.length_b   1.000
_cell.length_c   1.000
_cell.angle_alpha   90.00
_cell.angle_beta   90.00
_cell.angle_gamma   90.00
#
_symmetry.space_group_name_H-M   'P 1'
#
loop_
_entity.id
_entity.type
_entity.pdbx_description
1 polymer ?
#
loop_
_entity_poly.entity_id
_entity_poly.type
_entity_poly.pdbx_seq_one_letter_code
_entity_poly.pdbx_strand_id
1 'polypeptide(L)'
;KADLDAKGIWGDRVDDGDKASVILKQADGSDLSDDETEKRKGNTFLAGTDFKVLAKADKMSKSRGNVVNPDAVVRDYGADALRLYEMFMGPLEATKPWSMDGVGGVRNFLDRVWRMIIDQDADEIVLCDAITDDACDEDQLRTLHQTIRKVTEDTEAMSFNTAIARMMEFTNFFTRCEKRPREAMKSFLILLSPYAPHLAEELWMLLGGEGCVAK
;
A
#
# COMPACT_ATOMS: atom_id res chain seq x y z
N LYS A 1 14.31 23.22 -27.61
CA LYS A 1 14.80 24.26 -26.68
C LYS A 1 13.88 25.47 -26.65
N ALA A 2 13.52 26.05 -27.81
CA ALA A 2 12.63 27.19 -27.86
C ALA A 2 11.26 26.95 -27.20
N ASP A 3 10.68 25.75 -27.34
CA ASP A 3 9.38 25.41 -26.75
C ASP A 3 9.45 25.22 -25.22
N LEU A 4 10.61 24.78 -24.70
CA LEU A 4 10.84 24.65 -23.26
C LEU A 4 11.08 26.02 -22.62
N ASP A 5 11.84 26.89 -23.30
CA ASP A 5 12.09 28.27 -22.85
C ASP A 5 10.77 29.08 -22.79
N ALA A 6 9.84 28.87 -23.74
CA ALA A 6 8.54 29.50 -23.74
C ALA A 6 7.61 29.09 -22.61
N LYS A 7 7.81 27.88 -22.04
CA LYS A 7 7.07 27.36 -20.88
C LYS A 7 7.79 27.61 -19.55
N GLY A 8 8.94 28.28 -19.55
CA GLY A 8 9.74 28.51 -18.35
C GLY A 8 10.35 27.24 -17.77
N ILE A 9 10.51 26.19 -18.57
CA ILE A 9 11.03 24.89 -18.16
C ILE A 9 12.50 24.80 -18.58
N TRP A 10 13.38 24.44 -17.66
CA TRP A 10 14.79 24.22 -17.94
C TRP A 10 15.23 22.85 -17.40
N GLY A 11 16.32 22.30 -17.89
CA GLY A 11 16.82 21.02 -17.41
C GLY A 11 18.24 20.72 -17.90
N ASP A 12 18.93 19.91 -17.12
CA ASP A 12 20.24 19.39 -17.48
C ASP A 12 20.10 18.13 -18.34
N ARG A 13 20.87 18.07 -19.43
CA ARG A 13 20.94 16.90 -20.28
C ARG A 13 21.69 15.78 -19.54
N VAL A 14 21.03 14.64 -19.33
CA VAL A 14 21.66 13.42 -18.84
C VAL A 14 21.83 12.48 -20.02
N ASP A 15 23.08 12.20 -20.41
CA ASP A 15 23.41 11.17 -21.41
C ASP A 15 23.26 9.79 -20.75
N ASP A 16 22.24 9.05 -21.17
CA ASP A 16 22.03 7.64 -20.82
C ASP A 16 22.12 6.78 -22.10
N GLY A 17 23.32 6.66 -22.62
CA GLY A 17 23.60 5.97 -23.88
C GLY A 17 22.95 6.63 -25.10
N ASP A 18 22.37 5.82 -26.02
CA ASP A 18 21.79 6.28 -27.29
C ASP A 18 20.51 7.14 -27.19
N LYS A 19 20.03 7.45 -25.97
CA LYS A 19 18.81 8.23 -25.76
C LYS A 19 19.07 9.38 -24.81
N ALA A 20 19.09 10.61 -25.34
CA ALA A 20 19.13 11.80 -24.51
C ALA A 20 17.89 11.92 -23.63
N SER A 21 18.07 11.84 -22.34
CA SER A 21 17.05 12.08 -21.32
C SER A 21 17.35 13.43 -20.66
N VAL A 22 16.30 14.22 -20.39
CA VAL A 22 16.45 15.54 -19.78
C VAL A 22 15.73 15.55 -18.45
N ILE A 23 16.40 15.98 -17.38
CA ILE A 23 15.75 16.30 -16.11
C ILE A 23 15.17 17.70 -16.28
N LEU A 24 13.86 17.82 -16.28
CA LEU A 24 13.17 19.10 -16.42
C LEU A 24 12.75 19.63 -15.05
N LYS A 25 12.89 20.94 -14.90
CA LYS A 25 12.41 21.69 -13.73
C LYS A 25 11.70 22.94 -14.20
N GLN A 26 10.77 23.45 -13.40
CA GLN A 26 10.15 24.75 -13.64
C GLN A 26 11.17 25.88 -13.42
N ALA A 27 10.84 27.09 -13.89
CA ALA A 27 11.73 28.25 -13.79
C ALA A 27 12.12 28.63 -12.36
N ASP A 28 11.26 28.29 -11.38
CA ASP A 28 11.51 28.47 -9.94
C ASP A 28 12.32 27.33 -9.30
N GLY A 29 12.72 26.31 -10.07
CA GLY A 29 13.48 25.15 -9.62
C GLY A 29 12.62 24.04 -8.99
N SER A 30 11.29 24.17 -8.98
CA SER A 30 10.37 23.11 -8.53
C SER A 30 10.31 21.95 -9.53
N ASP A 31 9.86 20.80 -9.05
CA ASP A 31 9.61 19.64 -9.89
C ASP A 31 8.34 19.83 -10.71
N LEU A 32 8.23 19.11 -11.85
CA LEU A 32 7.01 19.10 -12.66
C LEU A 32 5.88 18.40 -11.90
N SER A 33 4.68 18.98 -11.96
CA SER A 33 3.47 18.38 -11.43
C SER A 33 2.95 17.25 -12.33
N ASP A 34 2.06 16.41 -11.80
CA ASP A 34 1.42 15.34 -12.58
C ASP A 34 0.63 15.89 -13.79
N ASP A 35 0.04 17.08 -13.67
CA ASP A 35 -0.71 17.74 -14.76
C ASP A 35 0.19 18.22 -15.91
N GLU A 36 1.48 18.41 -15.65
CA GLU A 36 2.47 18.83 -16.63
C GLU A 36 3.15 17.66 -17.33
N THR A 37 2.81 16.43 -16.93
CA THR A 37 3.37 15.20 -17.49
C THR A 37 2.27 14.27 -18.00
N GLU A 38 2.62 13.42 -18.96
CA GLU A 38 1.71 12.37 -19.47
C GLU A 38 2.44 11.03 -19.61
N LYS A 39 1.76 9.95 -19.28
CA LYS A 39 2.28 8.58 -19.41
C LYS A 39 1.92 7.99 -20.78
N ARG A 40 2.93 7.61 -21.58
CA ARG A 40 2.74 6.92 -22.87
C ARG A 40 3.62 5.67 -22.90
N LYS A 41 3.01 4.49 -23.10
CA LYS A 41 3.73 3.18 -23.25
C LYS A 41 4.78 2.93 -22.16
N GLY A 42 4.45 3.24 -20.87
CA GLY A 42 5.33 3.02 -19.74
C GLY A 42 6.46 4.04 -19.55
N ASN A 43 6.48 5.12 -20.35
CA ASN A 43 7.39 6.25 -20.17
C ASN A 43 6.58 7.51 -19.86
N THR A 44 7.21 8.43 -19.13
CA THR A 44 6.64 9.75 -18.80
C THR A 44 7.19 10.80 -19.76
N PHE A 45 6.33 11.65 -20.29
CA PHE A 45 6.67 12.74 -21.20
C PHE A 45 6.14 14.06 -20.64
N LEU A 46 6.76 15.17 -21.02
CA LEU A 46 6.19 16.48 -20.75
C LEU A 46 4.89 16.64 -21.57
N ALA A 47 3.80 17.03 -20.92
CA ALA A 47 2.47 17.09 -21.51
C ALA A 47 2.45 17.88 -22.83
N GLY A 48 1.89 17.28 -23.88
CA GLY A 48 1.80 17.87 -25.23
C GLY A 48 3.12 17.92 -25.99
N THR A 49 4.16 17.17 -25.59
CA THR A 49 5.46 17.11 -26.27
C THR A 49 5.96 15.67 -26.39
N ASP A 50 7.04 15.48 -27.17
CA ASP A 50 7.76 14.19 -27.24
C ASP A 50 9.03 14.16 -26.35
N PHE A 51 9.18 15.12 -25.44
CA PHE A 51 10.28 15.13 -24.48
C PHE A 51 10.02 14.13 -23.36
N LYS A 52 10.87 13.09 -23.29
CA LYS A 52 10.84 12.12 -22.23
C LYS A 52 11.37 12.72 -20.92
N VAL A 53 10.57 12.60 -19.86
CA VAL A 53 10.93 13.01 -18.50
C VAL A 53 11.39 11.79 -17.71
N LEU A 54 12.51 11.91 -17.03
CA LEU A 54 12.98 10.90 -16.09
C LEU A 54 12.63 11.31 -14.67
N ALA A 55 11.87 10.44 -13.99
CA ALA A 55 11.66 10.60 -12.57
C ALA A 55 12.96 10.26 -11.82
N LYS A 56 13.53 11.22 -11.10
CA LYS A 56 14.64 11.01 -10.18
C LYS A 56 14.12 11.02 -8.75
N ALA A 57 14.32 9.91 -8.02
CA ALA A 57 14.05 9.89 -6.59
C ALA A 57 15.00 10.88 -5.88
N ASP A 58 14.44 11.87 -5.20
CA ASP A 58 15.19 12.84 -4.39
C ASP A 58 14.63 12.88 -2.97
N LYS A 59 15.46 13.33 -2.01
CA LYS A 59 15.04 13.44 -0.61
C LYS A 59 13.93 14.48 -0.50
N MET A 60 12.81 14.09 0.16
CA MET A 60 11.73 15.01 0.47
C MET A 60 12.23 16.16 1.33
N SER A 61 11.91 17.40 0.93
CA SER A 61 12.15 18.58 1.73
C SER A 61 11.15 19.70 1.43
N LYS A 62 10.80 20.49 2.44
CA LYS A 62 9.88 21.63 2.29
C LYS A 62 10.41 22.66 1.29
N SER A 63 11.73 22.89 1.26
CA SER A 63 12.36 23.83 0.34
C SER A 63 12.31 23.39 -1.12
N ARG A 64 12.08 22.10 -1.39
CA ARG A 64 11.95 21.54 -2.74
C ARG A 64 10.50 21.38 -3.19
N GLY A 65 9.52 21.60 -2.30
CA GLY A 65 8.11 21.43 -2.62
C GLY A 65 7.64 19.99 -2.86
N ASN A 66 8.50 19.00 -2.63
CA ASN A 66 8.23 17.58 -2.93
C ASN A 66 7.80 16.75 -1.69
N VAL A 67 7.25 17.42 -0.67
CA VAL A 67 6.78 16.76 0.56
C VAL A 67 5.35 16.29 0.37
N VAL A 68 5.11 15.01 0.65
CA VAL A 68 3.74 14.48 0.77
C VAL A 68 3.21 14.81 2.17
N ASN A 69 2.03 15.44 2.25
CA ASN A 69 1.39 15.72 3.53
C ASN A 69 0.68 14.45 4.05
N PRO A 70 1.11 13.90 5.21
CA PRO A 70 0.47 12.72 5.80
C PRO A 70 -1.03 12.91 6.05
N ASP A 71 -1.46 14.13 6.45
CA ASP A 71 -2.87 14.42 6.74
C ASP A 71 -3.76 14.24 5.49
N ALA A 72 -3.23 14.59 4.31
CA ALA A 72 -3.94 14.35 3.05
C ALA A 72 -4.09 12.86 2.76
N VAL A 73 -3.02 12.07 2.95
CA VAL A 73 -3.05 10.63 2.75
C VAL A 73 -4.01 9.95 3.75
N VAL A 74 -3.98 10.36 5.03
CA VAL A 74 -4.89 9.84 6.05
C VAL A 74 -6.35 10.15 5.71
N ARG A 75 -6.63 11.37 5.26
CA ARG A 75 -7.99 11.78 4.86
C ARG A 75 -8.51 10.95 3.65
N ASP A 76 -7.66 10.71 2.66
CA ASP A 76 -8.08 10.13 1.38
C ASP A 76 -8.02 8.59 1.37
N TYR A 77 -7.11 7.99 2.15
CA TYR A 77 -6.87 6.53 2.18
C TYR A 77 -7.04 5.89 3.57
N GLY A 78 -7.05 6.68 4.64
CA GLY A 78 -7.12 6.21 6.02
C GLY A 78 -5.74 6.02 6.67
N ALA A 79 -5.71 6.09 8.00
CA ALA A 79 -4.47 5.97 8.78
C ALA A 79 -3.81 4.59 8.67
N ASP A 80 -4.60 3.52 8.63
CA ASP A 80 -4.09 2.15 8.48
C ASP A 80 -3.41 1.94 7.12
N ALA A 81 -3.94 2.55 6.03
CA ALA A 81 -3.32 2.47 4.71
C ALA A 81 -1.96 3.20 4.68
N LEU A 82 -1.86 4.38 5.31
CA LEU A 82 -0.58 5.09 5.43
C LEU A 82 0.45 4.25 6.20
N ARG A 83 0.08 3.76 7.40
CA ARG A 83 0.96 2.93 8.24
C ARG A 83 1.45 1.69 7.50
N LEU A 84 0.50 0.98 6.89
CA LEU A 84 0.80 -0.26 6.17
C LEU A 84 1.72 0.01 4.97
N TYR A 85 1.50 1.11 4.24
CA TYR A 85 2.32 1.49 3.11
C TYR A 85 3.77 1.79 3.51
N GLU A 86 3.98 2.56 4.58
CA GLU A 86 5.32 2.87 5.07
C GLU A 86 6.10 1.61 5.46
N MET A 87 5.43 0.63 6.07
CA MET A 87 6.02 -0.66 6.42
C MET A 87 6.21 -1.60 5.21
N PHE A 88 5.36 -1.47 4.18
CA PHE A 88 5.36 -2.37 3.00
C PHE A 88 6.35 -1.97 1.92
N MET A 89 6.74 -0.70 1.81
CA MET A 89 7.57 -0.18 0.70
C MET A 89 8.90 -0.95 0.47
N GLY A 90 9.37 -1.76 1.42
CA GLY A 90 10.59 -2.58 1.35
C GLY A 90 11.37 -2.58 2.67
N PRO A 91 12.59 -3.10 2.71
CA PRO A 91 13.43 -3.14 3.91
C PRO A 91 13.61 -1.74 4.52
N LEU A 92 13.62 -1.63 5.87
CA LEU A 92 13.69 -0.34 6.55
C LEU A 92 14.95 0.48 6.23
N GLU A 93 16.04 -0.19 5.94
CA GLU A 93 17.33 0.46 5.63
C GLU A 93 17.41 1.01 4.20
N ALA A 94 16.49 0.61 3.32
CA ALA A 94 16.53 1.02 1.92
C ALA A 94 15.87 2.39 1.70
N THR A 95 16.51 3.24 0.90
CA THR A 95 15.87 4.46 0.39
C THR A 95 14.77 4.08 -0.59
N LYS A 96 13.57 4.63 -0.41
CA LYS A 96 12.37 4.26 -1.15
C LYS A 96 11.71 5.48 -1.77
N PRO A 97 11.38 5.45 -3.07
CA PRO A 97 10.57 6.50 -3.66
C PRO A 97 9.13 6.39 -3.15
N TRP A 98 8.52 7.53 -2.83
CA TRP A 98 7.09 7.58 -2.52
C TRP A 98 6.27 7.30 -3.79
N SER A 99 5.19 6.52 -3.66
CA SER A 99 4.26 6.23 -4.75
C SER A 99 2.82 6.20 -4.25
N MET A 100 1.98 7.07 -4.76
CA MET A 100 0.54 7.06 -4.42
C MET A 100 -0.15 5.78 -4.93
N ASP A 101 0.31 5.22 -6.06
CA ASP A 101 -0.19 3.92 -6.55
C ASP A 101 0.06 2.80 -5.52
N GLY A 102 1.21 2.86 -4.83
CA GLY A 102 1.53 1.93 -3.75
C GLY A 102 0.60 2.08 -2.54
N VAL A 103 0.22 3.31 -2.17
CA VAL A 103 -0.78 3.56 -1.12
C VAL A 103 -2.13 2.96 -1.51
N GLY A 104 -2.58 3.17 -2.77
CA GLY A 104 -3.79 2.55 -3.32
C GLY A 104 -3.73 1.02 -3.27
N GLY A 105 -2.57 0.43 -3.55
CA GLY A 105 -2.35 -1.03 -3.49
C GLY A 105 -2.57 -1.62 -2.10
N VAL A 106 -2.03 -0.99 -1.05
CA VAL A 106 -2.24 -1.44 0.33
C VAL A 106 -3.67 -1.16 0.81
N ARG A 107 -4.30 -0.06 0.39
CA ARG A 107 -5.71 0.18 0.67
C ARG A 107 -6.58 -0.93 0.09
N ASN A 108 -6.36 -1.36 -1.15
CA ASN A 108 -7.05 -2.49 -1.76
C ASN A 108 -6.85 -3.80 -0.99
N PHE A 109 -5.70 -3.99 -0.33
CA PHE A 109 -5.50 -5.14 0.56
C PHE A 109 -6.39 -5.04 1.80
N LEU A 110 -6.46 -3.89 2.47
CA LEU A 110 -7.36 -3.69 3.63
C LEU A 110 -8.83 -3.87 3.26
N ASP A 111 -9.25 -3.38 2.09
CA ASP A 111 -10.61 -3.58 1.58
C ASP A 111 -10.91 -5.07 1.30
N ARG A 112 -9.91 -5.86 0.90
CA ARG A 112 -10.06 -7.33 0.75
C ARG A 112 -10.16 -8.03 2.09
N VAL A 113 -9.42 -7.59 3.11
CA VAL A 113 -9.55 -8.10 4.48
C VAL A 113 -10.97 -7.84 5.01
N TRP A 114 -11.49 -6.63 4.79
CA TRP A 114 -12.86 -6.29 5.16
C TRP A 114 -13.87 -7.23 4.48
N ARG A 115 -13.81 -7.36 3.15
CA ARG A 115 -14.72 -8.22 2.36
C ARG A 115 -14.55 -9.72 2.63
N MET A 116 -13.41 -10.15 3.17
CA MET A 116 -13.23 -11.54 3.60
C MET A 116 -14.12 -11.90 4.80
N ILE A 117 -14.50 -10.91 5.62
CA ILE A 117 -15.20 -11.10 6.89
C ILE A 117 -16.62 -10.53 6.83
N ILE A 118 -16.82 -9.40 6.15
CA ILE A 118 -18.08 -8.65 6.13
C ILE A 118 -18.82 -8.85 4.81
N ASP A 119 -20.14 -9.04 4.91
CA ASP A 119 -21.01 -9.08 3.75
C ASP A 119 -21.12 -7.69 3.12
N GLN A 120 -20.91 -7.62 1.79
CA GLN A 120 -20.95 -6.37 1.04
C GLN A 120 -22.35 -6.09 0.45
N ASP A 121 -23.22 -7.09 0.40
CA ASP A 121 -24.55 -7.00 -0.21
C ASP A 121 -25.63 -6.69 0.83
N ALA A 122 -25.29 -6.70 2.11
CA ALA A 122 -26.19 -6.36 3.21
C ALA A 122 -26.28 -4.83 3.42
N ASP A 123 -27.45 -4.34 3.80
CA ASP A 123 -27.67 -2.93 4.14
C ASP A 123 -27.00 -2.52 5.47
N GLU A 124 -26.74 -3.48 6.35
CA GLU A 124 -26.08 -3.29 7.64
C GLU A 124 -24.71 -4.01 7.65
N ILE A 125 -23.82 -3.58 8.57
CA ILE A 125 -22.53 -4.23 8.76
C ILE A 125 -22.74 -5.56 9.48
N VAL A 126 -22.73 -6.66 8.72
CA VAL A 126 -22.91 -8.03 9.21
C VAL A 126 -21.79 -8.94 8.68
N LEU A 127 -21.54 -10.03 9.40
CA LEU A 127 -20.59 -11.05 8.95
C LEU A 127 -21.13 -11.75 7.70
N CYS A 128 -20.25 -12.06 6.76
CA CYS A 128 -20.63 -12.85 5.59
C CYS A 128 -20.94 -14.31 5.99
N ASP A 129 -21.81 -14.98 5.23
CA ASP A 129 -22.24 -16.36 5.46
C ASP A 129 -21.10 -17.38 5.47
N ALA A 130 -19.95 -17.03 4.90
CA ALA A 130 -18.77 -17.87 4.92
C ALA A 130 -18.11 -17.95 6.31
N ILE A 131 -18.39 -17.04 7.24
CA ILE A 131 -17.86 -17.09 8.61
C ILE A 131 -18.62 -18.18 9.38
N THR A 132 -17.89 -19.20 9.84
CA THR A 132 -18.47 -20.34 10.57
C THR A 132 -17.73 -20.59 11.88
N ASP A 133 -18.39 -21.33 12.78
CA ASP A 133 -17.77 -21.79 14.03
C ASP A 133 -17.16 -23.20 13.90
N ASP A 134 -17.07 -23.70 12.64
CA ASP A 134 -16.44 -24.98 12.32
C ASP A 134 -14.93 -24.92 12.60
N ALA A 135 -14.32 -26.10 12.78
CA ALA A 135 -12.87 -26.21 12.80
C ALA A 135 -12.27 -26.00 11.39
N CYS A 136 -11.05 -25.51 11.33
CA CYS A 136 -10.28 -25.45 10.08
C CYS A 136 -10.05 -26.86 9.49
N ASP A 137 -10.11 -26.99 8.18
CA ASP A 137 -9.59 -28.16 7.48
C ASP A 137 -8.04 -28.18 7.49
N GLU A 138 -7.44 -29.23 6.94
CA GLU A 138 -5.98 -29.42 6.98
C GLU A 138 -5.22 -28.31 6.22
N ASP A 139 -5.74 -27.83 5.07
CA ASP A 139 -5.08 -26.80 4.27
C ASP A 139 -5.24 -25.41 4.92
N GLN A 140 -6.39 -25.16 5.53
CA GLN A 140 -6.64 -23.96 6.32
C GLN A 140 -5.74 -23.88 7.55
N LEU A 141 -5.60 -24.99 8.30
CA LEU A 141 -4.69 -25.11 9.45
C LEU A 141 -3.24 -24.88 9.03
N ARG A 142 -2.82 -25.52 7.93
CA ARG A 142 -1.46 -25.37 7.40
C ARG A 142 -1.18 -23.92 7.03
N THR A 143 -2.10 -23.27 6.31
CA THR A 143 -1.98 -21.85 5.91
C THR A 143 -1.95 -20.94 7.12
N LEU A 144 -2.82 -21.16 8.10
CA LEU A 144 -2.89 -20.38 9.33
C LEU A 144 -1.56 -20.46 10.11
N HIS A 145 -1.09 -21.68 10.41
CA HIS A 145 0.13 -21.87 11.18
C HIS A 145 1.39 -21.36 10.47
N GLN A 146 1.48 -21.54 9.15
CA GLN A 146 2.56 -20.95 8.37
C GLN A 146 2.52 -19.41 8.42
N THR A 147 1.32 -18.82 8.40
CA THR A 147 1.16 -17.37 8.50
C THR A 147 1.54 -16.87 9.88
N ILE A 148 1.06 -17.50 10.96
CA ILE A 148 1.43 -17.16 12.34
C ILE A 148 2.94 -17.17 12.47
N ARG A 149 3.59 -18.28 12.12
CA ARG A 149 5.05 -18.42 12.22
C ARG A 149 5.77 -17.32 11.44
N LYS A 150 5.45 -17.18 10.15
CA LYS A 150 6.18 -16.27 9.26
C LYS A 150 5.99 -14.80 9.65
N VAL A 151 4.75 -14.39 9.97
CA VAL A 151 4.48 -13.00 10.39
C VAL A 151 5.17 -12.69 11.72
N THR A 152 5.17 -13.63 12.67
CA THR A 152 5.87 -13.45 13.96
C THR A 152 7.38 -13.30 13.74
N GLU A 153 8.03 -14.24 13.03
CA GLU A 153 9.46 -14.20 12.74
C GLU A 153 9.86 -12.91 12.01
N ASP A 154 9.09 -12.52 10.98
CA ASP A 154 9.38 -11.32 10.19
C ASP A 154 9.14 -10.02 10.98
N THR A 155 8.15 -10.00 11.88
CA THR A 155 7.89 -8.84 12.73
C THR A 155 9.01 -8.67 13.77
N GLU A 156 9.46 -9.75 14.40
CA GLU A 156 10.61 -9.73 15.32
C GLU A 156 11.91 -9.29 14.63
N ALA A 157 12.09 -9.70 13.36
CA ALA A 157 13.23 -9.29 12.52
C ALA A 157 13.06 -7.91 11.87
N MET A 158 11.98 -7.17 12.16
CA MET A 158 11.63 -5.89 11.52
C MET A 158 11.52 -5.96 9.99
N SER A 159 11.27 -7.16 9.45
CA SER A 159 11.05 -7.43 8.02
C SER A 159 9.56 -7.24 7.66
N PHE A 160 9.02 -6.06 7.95
CA PHE A 160 7.58 -5.79 7.88
C PHE A 160 6.98 -6.00 6.49
N ASN A 161 7.73 -5.71 5.44
CA ASN A 161 7.29 -5.91 4.05
C ASN A 161 6.99 -7.38 3.74
N THR A 162 7.80 -8.32 4.25
CA THR A 162 7.57 -9.77 4.07
C THR A 162 6.45 -10.29 4.95
N ALA A 163 6.32 -9.78 6.18
CA ALA A 163 5.17 -10.07 7.04
C ALA A 163 3.85 -9.65 6.39
N ILE A 164 3.79 -8.44 5.81
CA ILE A 164 2.60 -7.94 5.11
C ILE A 164 2.31 -8.78 3.86
N ALA A 165 3.32 -9.13 3.08
CA ALA A 165 3.15 -10.02 1.92
C ALA A 165 2.54 -11.36 2.33
N ARG A 166 2.98 -11.94 3.46
CA ARG A 166 2.40 -13.18 3.98
C ARG A 166 0.94 -13.02 4.41
N MET A 167 0.58 -11.89 5.02
CA MET A 167 -0.82 -11.58 5.35
C MET A 167 -1.68 -11.42 4.08
N MET A 168 -1.14 -10.87 2.99
CA MET A 168 -1.82 -10.82 1.69
C MET A 168 -2.06 -12.22 1.12
N GLU A 169 -1.09 -13.15 1.25
CA GLU A 169 -1.26 -14.55 0.83
C GLU A 169 -2.36 -15.25 1.62
N PHE A 170 -2.40 -15.07 2.95
CA PHE A 170 -3.48 -15.56 3.80
C PHE A 170 -4.85 -15.06 3.32
N THR A 171 -4.98 -13.75 3.10
CA THR A 171 -6.23 -13.15 2.63
C THR A 171 -6.65 -13.71 1.27
N ASN A 172 -5.70 -13.89 0.33
CA ASN A 172 -5.97 -14.48 -0.97
C ASN A 172 -6.43 -15.94 -0.88
N PHE A 173 -5.90 -16.71 0.06
CA PHE A 173 -6.30 -18.09 0.29
C PHE A 173 -7.72 -18.15 0.87
N PHE A 174 -7.95 -17.49 2.02
CA PHE A 174 -9.24 -17.58 2.72
C PHE A 174 -10.40 -16.93 1.97
N THR A 175 -10.15 -15.91 1.16
CA THR A 175 -11.21 -15.32 0.29
C THR A 175 -11.80 -16.35 -0.69
N ARG A 176 -11.06 -17.40 -1.06
CA ARG A 176 -11.51 -18.46 -1.98
C ARG A 176 -12.18 -19.62 -1.25
N CYS A 177 -12.07 -19.69 0.08
CA CYS A 177 -12.70 -20.74 0.88
C CYS A 177 -14.21 -20.49 0.99
N GLU A 178 -15.00 -21.53 0.81
CA GLU A 178 -16.46 -21.48 1.05
C GLU A 178 -16.78 -21.25 2.54
N LYS A 179 -15.97 -21.84 3.42
CA LYS A 179 -16.06 -21.67 4.87
C LYS A 179 -14.81 -21.02 5.41
N ARG A 180 -14.99 -20.06 6.29
CA ARG A 180 -13.92 -19.29 6.94
C ARG A 180 -14.08 -19.38 8.45
N PRO A 181 -13.37 -20.31 9.11
CA PRO A 181 -13.49 -20.49 10.55
C PRO A 181 -13.21 -19.20 11.32
N ARG A 182 -14.14 -18.81 12.18
CA ARG A 182 -14.09 -17.58 13.01
C ARG A 182 -12.76 -17.46 13.78
N GLU A 183 -12.30 -18.56 14.38
CA GLU A 183 -11.07 -18.56 15.17
C GLU A 183 -9.81 -18.35 14.30
N ALA A 184 -9.81 -18.79 13.03
CA ALA A 184 -8.75 -18.49 12.10
C ALA A 184 -8.74 -17.00 11.73
N MET A 185 -9.91 -16.39 11.55
CA MET A 185 -10.01 -14.95 11.29
C MET A 185 -9.56 -14.14 12.50
N LYS A 186 -9.96 -14.51 13.71
CA LYS A 186 -9.49 -13.87 14.95
C LYS A 186 -7.96 -13.95 15.08
N SER A 187 -7.38 -15.12 14.85
CA SER A 187 -5.92 -15.30 14.87
C SER A 187 -5.21 -14.40 13.85
N PHE A 188 -5.78 -14.26 12.67
CA PHE A 188 -5.26 -13.35 11.64
C PHE A 188 -5.35 -11.89 12.07
N LEU A 189 -6.43 -11.46 12.72
CA LEU A 189 -6.58 -10.07 13.20
C LEU A 189 -5.58 -9.72 14.30
N ILE A 190 -5.19 -10.67 15.15
CA ILE A 190 -4.10 -10.47 16.12
C ILE A 190 -2.80 -10.14 15.38
N LEU A 191 -2.48 -10.87 14.31
CA LEU A 191 -1.28 -10.61 13.50
C LEU A 191 -1.35 -9.29 12.74
N LEU A 192 -2.56 -8.89 12.30
CA LEU A 192 -2.79 -7.65 11.56
C LEU A 192 -2.76 -6.42 12.46
N SER A 193 -3.13 -6.54 13.74
CA SER A 193 -3.35 -5.40 14.65
C SER A 193 -2.15 -4.44 14.78
N PRO A 194 -0.88 -4.87 14.79
CA PRO A 194 0.24 -3.92 14.82
C PRO A 194 0.38 -3.10 13.53
N TYR A 195 -0.12 -3.62 12.42
CA TYR A 195 0.00 -3.03 11.09
C TYR A 195 -1.18 -2.13 10.72
N ALA A 196 -2.41 -2.58 10.99
CA ALA A 196 -3.67 -1.91 10.70
C ALA A 196 -4.61 -1.97 11.91
N PRO A 197 -4.30 -1.20 12.99
CA PRO A 197 -4.99 -1.32 14.27
C PRO A 197 -6.49 -0.99 14.22
N HIS A 198 -6.90 0.02 13.42
CA HIS A 198 -8.31 0.42 13.38
C HIS A 198 -9.18 -0.65 12.72
N LEU A 199 -8.72 -1.18 11.58
CA LEU A 199 -9.42 -2.25 10.88
C LEU A 199 -9.46 -3.53 11.71
N ALA A 200 -8.32 -3.90 12.33
CA ALA A 200 -8.23 -5.10 13.13
C ALA A 200 -9.16 -5.04 14.36
N GLU A 201 -9.23 -3.90 15.05
CA GLU A 201 -10.09 -3.71 16.21
C GLU A 201 -11.58 -3.78 15.85
N GLU A 202 -11.98 -3.12 14.76
CA GLU A 202 -13.37 -3.15 14.29
C GLU A 202 -13.81 -4.57 13.95
N LEU A 203 -13.01 -5.28 13.15
CA LEU A 203 -13.32 -6.66 12.77
C LEU A 203 -13.24 -7.63 13.95
N TRP A 204 -12.36 -7.37 14.94
CA TRP A 204 -12.28 -8.16 16.17
C TRP A 204 -13.59 -8.12 16.95
N MET A 205 -14.16 -6.93 17.16
CA MET A 205 -15.44 -6.77 17.84
C MET A 205 -16.57 -7.44 17.06
N LEU A 206 -16.62 -7.27 15.74
CA LEU A 206 -17.64 -7.88 14.88
C LEU A 206 -17.59 -9.42 14.89
N LEU A 207 -16.40 -10.01 15.03
CA LEU A 207 -16.22 -11.46 15.21
C LEU A 207 -16.53 -11.95 16.64
N GLY A 208 -16.96 -11.07 17.55
CA GLY A 208 -17.22 -11.42 18.94
C GLY A 208 -15.96 -11.61 19.75
N GLY A 209 -14.90 -10.87 19.46
CA GLY A 209 -13.71 -10.80 20.30
C GLY A 209 -13.97 -10.01 21.59
N GLU A 210 -13.38 -10.46 22.69
CA GLU A 210 -13.48 -9.77 23.97
C GLU A 210 -12.28 -8.84 24.18
N GLY A 211 -12.54 -7.65 24.75
CA GLY A 211 -11.51 -6.65 25.00
C GLY A 211 -10.91 -6.07 23.71
N CYS A 212 -9.71 -5.49 23.80
CA CYS A 212 -8.98 -4.92 22.70
C CYS A 212 -8.06 -5.97 22.05
N VAL A 213 -8.05 -6.04 20.71
CA VAL A 213 -7.22 -7.02 19.97
C VAL A 213 -5.72 -6.85 20.23
N ALA A 214 -5.27 -5.64 20.59
CA ALA A 214 -3.88 -5.31 20.86
C ALA A 214 -3.44 -5.57 22.32
N LYS A 215 -4.32 -6.09 23.18
CA LYS A 215 -4.08 -6.43 24.59
C LYS A 215 -4.29 -7.93 24.80
#